data_dbe57ebd598942dc92d3d8c401d12062
#
_entry.id   dbe57ebd598942dc92d3d8c401d12062
#
_cell.length_a   1.000
_cell.length_b   1.000
_cell.length_c   1.000
_cell.angle_alpha   90.00
_cell.angle_beta   90.00
_cell.angle_gamma   90.00
#
_symmetry.space_group_name_H-M   'P 1'
#
loop_
_entity.id
_entity.type
_entity.pdbx_description
1 polymer ?
#
loop_
_entity_poly.entity_id
_entity_poly.type
_entity_poly.pdbx_seq_one_letter_code
_entity_poly.pdbx_strand_id
1 'polypeptide(L)'
;MLGLPFGGLHSLRRGLGSDVAGSRPYEPGDNIDRIDWNASARLSLARGTEEFVIREHYADEAPRVVVLCDRRPSMSVFSDEWPWLRKPEAIRQTARVIADSTLAARGLLGYFDEASGTAHWRPPRSSFERVSIGLERGFEAPPDTLARGLGHLVEQRRDLPAGTFVFVLSDFLAEPSRDEWLHALERRWEIVPVVIQDPIWEQSFPAVGGIVVPFADPESGRVSLVRFSEEEVKARREANERRLRELLFRLRALDLDPVVLGSHEPRQVVLSFLTWADQRLFTRGRA
;
A
#
# COMPACT_ATOMS: atom_id res chain seq x y z
N MET A 1 -16.30 -15.53 -1.74
CA MET A 1 -15.19 -14.66 -2.14
C MET A 1 -15.30 -13.39 -1.33
N LEU A 2 -14.45 -13.21 -0.32
CA LEU A 2 -14.38 -11.98 0.47
C LEU A 2 -13.43 -11.04 -0.29
N GLY A 3 -13.99 -10.18 -1.13
CA GLY A 3 -13.24 -9.04 -1.67
C GLY A 3 -12.90 -8.08 -0.53
N LEU A 4 -11.67 -7.56 -0.49
CA LEU A 4 -11.38 -6.41 0.36
C LEU A 4 -12.35 -5.29 -0.03
N PRO A 5 -12.87 -4.52 0.93
CA PRO A 5 -13.83 -3.47 0.65
C PRO A 5 -13.15 -2.25 -0.01
N PHE A 6 -12.60 -2.43 -1.21
CA PHE A 6 -12.30 -1.28 -2.07
C PHE A 6 -13.59 -0.57 -2.50
N GLY A 7 -14.77 -1.17 -2.26
CA GLY A 7 -16.07 -0.54 -2.52
C GLY A 7 -16.37 0.69 -1.67
N GLY A 8 -15.55 1.01 -0.66
CA GLY A 8 -15.57 2.29 0.05
C GLY A 8 -14.45 3.24 -0.36
N LEU A 9 -13.56 2.80 -1.24
CA LEU A 9 -12.48 3.62 -1.80
C LEU A 9 -12.99 4.24 -3.11
N HIS A 10 -13.97 5.12 -3.00
CA HIS A 10 -14.39 5.95 -4.14
C HIS A 10 -13.19 6.78 -4.59
N SER A 11 -13.02 6.91 -5.89
CA SER A 11 -12.11 7.89 -6.46
C SER A 11 -12.39 9.23 -5.77
N LEU A 12 -11.38 9.87 -5.18
CA LEU A 12 -11.51 11.23 -4.62
C LEU A 12 -11.81 12.27 -5.70
N ARG A 13 -11.90 11.83 -6.95
CA ARG A 13 -12.20 12.67 -8.09
C ARG A 13 -13.71 12.88 -8.18
N ARG A 14 -14.14 14.14 -8.08
CA ARG A 14 -15.53 14.51 -8.37
C ARG A 14 -15.80 14.32 -9.87
N GLY A 15 -16.91 13.68 -10.21
CA GLY A 15 -17.23 13.31 -11.59
C GLY A 15 -18.71 12.96 -11.81
N LEU A 16 -18.96 12.10 -12.80
CA LEU A 16 -20.29 11.72 -13.28
C LEU A 16 -20.83 10.43 -12.64
N GLY A 17 -20.28 9.98 -11.50
CA GLY A 17 -20.69 8.74 -10.86
C GLY A 17 -22.06 8.79 -10.15
N SER A 18 -22.50 7.63 -9.66
CA SER A 18 -23.77 7.45 -8.97
C SER A 18 -23.73 7.88 -7.50
N ASP A 19 -22.55 7.84 -6.88
CA ASP A 19 -22.41 8.10 -5.44
C ASP A 19 -22.18 9.57 -5.14
N VAL A 20 -22.94 10.09 -4.17
CA VAL A 20 -22.91 11.51 -3.79
C VAL A 20 -21.65 11.79 -2.98
N ALA A 21 -20.78 12.66 -3.52
CA ALA A 21 -19.55 13.12 -2.85
C ALA A 21 -19.81 14.30 -1.90
N GLY A 22 -20.87 15.08 -2.16
CA GLY A 22 -21.19 16.27 -1.39
C GLY A 22 -22.18 17.17 -2.12
N SER A 23 -22.30 18.39 -1.62
CA SER A 23 -23.13 19.43 -2.23
C SER A 23 -22.39 20.75 -2.17
N ARG A 24 -22.48 21.55 -3.25
CA ARG A 24 -21.96 22.92 -3.30
C ARG A 24 -22.97 23.88 -3.93
N PRO A 25 -22.81 25.20 -3.76
CA PRO A 25 -23.60 26.16 -4.49
C PRO A 25 -23.48 26.00 -6.01
N TYR A 26 -24.56 26.28 -6.72
CA TYR A 26 -24.59 26.32 -8.19
C TYR A 26 -23.72 27.48 -8.70
N GLU A 27 -22.96 27.22 -9.73
CA GLU A 27 -22.21 28.24 -10.48
C GLU A 27 -22.67 28.26 -11.95
N PRO A 28 -22.69 29.43 -12.61
CA PRO A 28 -23.04 29.52 -14.03
C PRO A 28 -22.13 28.61 -14.89
N GLY A 29 -22.77 27.68 -15.63
CA GLY A 29 -22.09 26.66 -16.41
C GLY A 29 -22.23 25.23 -15.86
N ASP A 30 -22.76 25.08 -14.66
CA ASP A 30 -23.09 23.76 -14.11
C ASP A 30 -24.27 23.12 -14.82
N ASN A 31 -24.27 21.78 -14.85
CA ASN A 31 -25.39 21.04 -15.44
C ASN A 31 -26.62 21.09 -14.52
N ILE A 32 -27.71 21.61 -15.04
CA ILE A 32 -29.02 21.81 -14.37
C ILE A 32 -29.61 20.48 -13.87
N ASP A 33 -29.38 19.37 -14.57
CA ASP A 33 -29.86 18.04 -14.17
C ASP A 33 -29.28 17.55 -12.83
N ARG A 34 -28.23 18.22 -12.34
CA ARG A 34 -27.55 17.90 -11.07
C ARG A 34 -28.01 18.74 -9.90
N ILE A 35 -28.97 19.64 -10.09
CA ILE A 35 -29.53 20.45 -9.00
C ILE A 35 -30.26 19.52 -8.02
N ASP A 36 -29.87 19.59 -6.75
CA ASP A 36 -30.62 19.01 -5.66
C ASP A 36 -31.77 19.94 -5.28
N TRP A 37 -32.89 19.78 -5.95
CA TRP A 37 -34.10 20.62 -5.75
C TRP A 37 -34.55 20.62 -4.30
N ASN A 38 -34.45 19.50 -3.56
CA ASN A 38 -34.83 19.40 -2.17
C ASN A 38 -33.89 20.19 -1.23
N ALA A 39 -32.57 20.08 -1.46
CA ALA A 39 -31.59 20.84 -0.70
C ALA A 39 -31.68 22.33 -1.03
N SER A 40 -31.85 22.68 -2.30
CA SER A 40 -32.04 24.05 -2.78
C SER A 40 -33.23 24.71 -2.16
N ALA A 41 -34.41 24.04 -2.14
CA ALA A 41 -35.61 24.56 -1.53
C ALA A 41 -35.45 24.81 -0.01
N ARG A 42 -34.83 23.89 0.72
CA ARG A 42 -34.56 24.08 2.16
C ARG A 42 -33.59 25.23 2.41
N LEU A 43 -32.53 25.38 1.61
CA LEU A 43 -31.56 26.45 1.76
C LEU A 43 -32.19 27.81 1.43
N SER A 44 -32.96 27.88 0.34
CA SER A 44 -33.66 29.10 -0.07
C SER A 44 -34.66 29.56 0.99
N LEU A 45 -35.42 28.62 1.59
CA LEU A 45 -36.35 28.93 2.70
C LEU A 45 -35.58 29.41 3.95
N ALA A 46 -34.44 28.81 4.27
CA ALA A 46 -33.64 29.16 5.44
C ALA A 46 -32.96 30.54 5.33
N ARG A 47 -32.59 30.95 4.10
CA ARG A 47 -31.84 32.19 3.86
C ARG A 47 -32.70 33.33 3.27
N GLY A 48 -33.90 33.03 2.82
CA GLY A 48 -34.80 34.03 2.18
C GLY A 48 -34.31 34.48 0.80
N THR A 49 -33.44 33.74 0.16
CA THR A 49 -32.85 33.99 -1.17
C THR A 49 -32.95 32.75 -2.05
N GLU A 50 -33.11 32.93 -3.36
CA GLU A 50 -33.06 31.78 -4.28
C GLU A 50 -31.61 31.25 -4.39
N GLU A 51 -31.38 30.11 -3.77
CA GLU A 51 -30.08 29.44 -3.84
C GLU A 51 -30.23 28.02 -4.40
N PHE A 52 -29.47 27.72 -5.43
CA PHE A 52 -29.42 26.38 -6.02
C PHE A 52 -28.18 25.63 -5.52
N VAL A 53 -28.37 24.37 -5.20
CA VAL A 53 -27.34 23.46 -4.71
C VAL A 53 -27.13 22.36 -5.74
N ILE A 54 -25.89 22.18 -6.15
CA ILE A 54 -25.49 21.09 -7.03
C ILE A 54 -25.05 19.89 -6.19
N ARG A 55 -25.60 18.73 -6.53
CA ARG A 55 -25.13 17.44 -6.00
C ARG A 55 -23.86 17.03 -6.72
N GLU A 56 -22.77 16.98 -6.00
CA GLU A 56 -21.50 16.46 -6.51
C GLU A 56 -21.46 14.95 -6.31
N HIS A 57 -21.04 14.23 -7.34
CA HIS A 57 -20.86 12.79 -7.30
C HIS A 57 -19.39 12.45 -7.45
N TYR A 58 -18.95 11.30 -6.91
CA TYR A 58 -17.66 10.73 -7.25
C TYR A 58 -17.66 10.29 -8.72
N ALA A 59 -16.51 10.33 -9.36
CA ALA A 59 -16.39 9.80 -10.71
C ALA A 59 -16.52 8.26 -10.66
N ASP A 60 -17.38 7.69 -11.51
CA ASP A 60 -17.43 6.25 -11.80
C ASP A 60 -16.21 5.83 -12.67
N GLU A 61 -15.03 6.29 -12.31
CA GLU A 61 -13.81 5.82 -12.95
C GLU A 61 -13.37 4.53 -12.25
N ALA A 62 -13.09 3.50 -13.04
CA ALA A 62 -12.51 2.26 -12.55
C ALA A 62 -11.25 2.57 -11.72
N PRO A 63 -11.16 2.12 -10.44
CA PRO A 63 -10.02 2.43 -9.61
C PRO A 63 -8.73 1.91 -10.26
N ARG A 64 -7.70 2.75 -10.30
CA ARG A 64 -6.37 2.34 -10.75
C ARG A 64 -5.53 1.95 -9.56
N VAL A 65 -4.96 0.78 -9.65
CA VAL A 65 -4.15 0.19 -8.59
C VAL A 65 -2.80 -0.22 -9.18
N VAL A 66 -1.72 0.10 -8.50
CA VAL A 66 -0.37 -0.34 -8.86
C VAL A 66 0.22 -1.06 -7.66
N VAL A 67 0.85 -2.19 -7.92
CA VAL A 67 1.68 -2.90 -6.94
C VAL A 67 3.14 -2.66 -7.30
N LEU A 68 3.89 -2.01 -6.41
CA LEU A 68 5.32 -1.87 -6.46
C LEU A 68 5.93 -2.90 -5.52
N CYS A 69 6.70 -3.85 -6.06
CA CYS A 69 7.33 -4.91 -5.30
C CYS A 69 8.83 -4.66 -5.11
N ASP A 70 9.26 -4.73 -3.86
CA ASP A 70 10.66 -4.81 -3.49
C ASP A 70 11.24 -6.20 -3.86
N ARG A 71 12.33 -6.20 -4.60
CA ARG A 71 13.06 -7.40 -5.03
C ARG A 71 14.48 -7.46 -4.47
N ARG A 72 14.74 -6.76 -3.38
CA ARG A 72 16.04 -6.88 -2.70
C ARG A 72 16.24 -8.27 -2.13
N PRO A 73 17.50 -8.72 -1.96
CA PRO A 73 17.83 -10.02 -1.38
C PRO A 73 17.17 -10.28 -0.01
N SER A 74 16.99 -9.23 0.82
CA SER A 74 16.30 -9.33 2.10
C SER A 74 14.86 -9.83 2.00
N MET A 75 14.20 -9.62 0.84
CA MET A 75 12.84 -10.10 0.57
C MET A 75 12.77 -11.56 0.15
N SER A 76 13.92 -12.23 -0.05
CA SER A 76 14.01 -13.67 -0.31
C SER A 76 14.18 -14.52 0.96
N VAL A 77 14.51 -13.86 2.08
CA VAL A 77 14.82 -14.55 3.34
C VAL A 77 13.56 -15.20 3.92
N PHE A 78 13.68 -16.48 4.22
CA PHE A 78 12.69 -17.25 4.99
C PHE A 78 13.40 -18.44 5.64
N SER A 79 12.82 -18.94 6.72
CA SER A 79 13.25 -20.19 7.34
C SER A 79 12.23 -21.27 7.08
N ASP A 80 12.65 -22.40 6.53
CA ASP A 80 11.80 -23.57 6.35
C ASP A 80 11.46 -24.26 7.69
N GLU A 81 12.35 -24.11 8.68
CA GLU A 81 12.16 -24.66 10.02
C GLU A 81 11.19 -23.83 10.87
N TRP A 82 11.07 -22.50 10.56
CA TRP A 82 10.25 -21.55 11.31
C TRP A 82 9.34 -20.76 10.36
N PRO A 83 8.27 -21.37 9.84
CA PRO A 83 7.53 -20.87 8.68
C PRO A 83 6.46 -19.82 9.01
N TRP A 84 6.62 -18.97 10.04
CA TRP A 84 5.63 -17.91 10.30
C TRP A 84 5.56 -16.89 9.17
N LEU A 85 6.69 -16.55 8.58
CA LEU A 85 6.73 -15.66 7.43
C LEU A 85 7.72 -16.16 6.37
N ARG A 86 7.19 -16.55 5.22
CA ARG A 86 7.94 -16.68 3.98
C ARG A 86 7.69 -15.45 3.16
N LYS A 87 8.65 -14.50 3.14
CA LYS A 87 8.47 -13.21 2.46
C LYS A 87 8.06 -13.32 0.99
N PRO A 88 8.67 -14.20 0.15
CA PRO A 88 8.21 -14.38 -1.23
C PRO A 88 6.76 -14.81 -1.32
N GLU A 89 6.30 -15.69 -0.42
CA GLU A 89 4.91 -16.13 -0.36
C GLU A 89 3.98 -15.03 0.14
N ALA A 90 4.41 -14.23 1.14
CA ALA A 90 3.65 -13.09 1.61
C ALA A 90 3.45 -12.05 0.50
N ILE A 91 4.48 -11.76 -0.31
CA ILE A 91 4.38 -10.90 -1.51
C ILE A 91 3.32 -11.48 -2.46
N ARG A 92 3.38 -12.81 -2.75
CA ARG A 92 2.46 -13.47 -3.67
C ARG A 92 1.02 -13.38 -3.18
N GLN A 93 0.77 -13.70 -1.91
CA GLN A 93 -0.57 -13.66 -1.32
C GLN A 93 -1.10 -12.22 -1.26
N THR A 94 -0.27 -11.27 -0.87
CA THR A 94 -0.63 -9.85 -0.82
C THR A 94 -1.01 -9.33 -2.20
N ALA A 95 -0.17 -9.57 -3.18
CA ALA A 95 -0.42 -9.15 -4.55
C ALA A 95 -1.68 -9.79 -5.14
N ARG A 96 -1.96 -11.07 -4.78
CA ARG A 96 -3.20 -11.74 -5.16
C ARG A 96 -4.42 -11.10 -4.52
N VAL A 97 -4.37 -10.81 -3.22
CA VAL A 97 -5.47 -10.13 -2.50
C VAL A 97 -5.76 -8.76 -3.10
N ILE A 98 -4.72 -7.98 -3.43
CA ILE A 98 -4.87 -6.69 -4.11
C ILE A 98 -5.47 -6.87 -5.51
N ALA A 99 -5.01 -7.85 -6.28
CA ALA A 99 -5.50 -8.14 -7.62
C ALA A 99 -6.98 -8.56 -7.61
N ASP A 100 -7.35 -9.53 -6.76
CA ASP A 100 -8.73 -10.02 -6.64
C ASP A 100 -9.68 -8.90 -6.21
N SER A 101 -9.24 -8.03 -5.31
CA SER A 101 -10.02 -6.87 -4.84
C SER A 101 -10.16 -5.80 -5.92
N THR A 102 -9.10 -5.53 -6.68
CA THR A 102 -9.14 -4.61 -7.82
C THR A 102 -10.11 -5.09 -8.87
N LEU A 103 -10.10 -6.40 -9.18
CA LEU A 103 -11.06 -7.03 -10.09
C LEU A 103 -12.49 -6.91 -9.61
N ALA A 104 -12.73 -7.23 -8.34
CA ALA A 104 -14.07 -7.13 -7.76
C ALA A 104 -14.63 -5.71 -7.86
N ALA A 105 -13.76 -4.70 -7.77
CA ALA A 105 -14.08 -3.28 -7.94
C ALA A 105 -14.10 -2.83 -9.41
N ARG A 106 -13.97 -3.74 -10.39
CA ARG A 106 -13.82 -3.43 -11.83
C ARG A 106 -12.67 -2.46 -12.13
N GLY A 107 -11.64 -2.49 -11.28
CA GLY A 107 -10.48 -1.61 -11.38
C GLY A 107 -9.46 -2.08 -12.40
N LEU A 108 -8.44 -1.24 -12.60
CA LEU A 108 -7.32 -1.49 -13.50
C LEU A 108 -6.07 -1.75 -12.64
N LEU A 109 -5.40 -2.89 -12.85
CA LEU A 109 -4.21 -3.26 -12.10
C LEU A 109 -2.94 -3.06 -12.93
N GLY A 110 -1.97 -2.33 -12.34
CA GLY A 110 -0.61 -2.20 -12.82
C GLY A 110 0.38 -2.86 -11.86
N TYR A 111 1.60 -3.05 -12.33
CA TYR A 111 2.65 -3.71 -11.58
C TYR A 111 4.04 -3.12 -11.92
N PHE A 112 4.85 -2.93 -10.89
CA PHE A 112 6.26 -2.56 -11.05
C PHE A 112 7.15 -3.38 -10.11
N ASP A 113 8.25 -3.90 -10.64
CA ASP A 113 9.40 -4.34 -9.89
C ASP A 113 10.70 -4.07 -10.66
N GLU A 114 11.81 -4.15 -9.95
CA GLU A 114 13.14 -4.20 -10.54
C GLU A 114 13.86 -5.45 -10.02
N ALA A 115 14.32 -6.31 -10.91
CA ALA A 115 15.09 -7.47 -10.57
C ALA A 115 16.27 -7.60 -11.54
N SER A 116 17.46 -7.97 -11.03
CA SER A 116 18.68 -8.16 -11.84
C SER A 116 18.99 -6.97 -12.78
N GLY A 117 18.79 -5.74 -12.27
CA GLY A 117 19.02 -4.49 -13.03
C GLY A 117 18.01 -4.21 -14.16
N THR A 118 16.92 -4.99 -14.23
CA THR A 118 15.87 -4.81 -15.25
C THR A 118 14.56 -4.42 -14.61
N ALA A 119 14.09 -3.20 -14.91
CA ALA A 119 12.76 -2.75 -14.52
C ALA A 119 11.68 -3.47 -15.32
N HIS A 120 10.65 -3.92 -14.64
CA HIS A 120 9.46 -4.50 -15.22
C HIS A 120 8.25 -3.63 -14.89
N TRP A 121 7.75 -2.91 -15.87
CA TRP A 121 6.58 -2.06 -15.75
C TRP A 121 5.40 -2.59 -16.55
N ARG A 122 4.26 -2.73 -15.89
CA ARG A 122 2.96 -2.99 -16.50
C ARG A 122 1.99 -1.89 -16.08
N PRO A 123 1.58 -1.00 -16.99
CA PRO A 123 0.62 0.05 -16.66
C PRO A 123 -0.76 -0.55 -16.35
N PRO A 124 -1.59 0.11 -15.52
CA PRO A 124 -2.94 -0.32 -15.23
C PRO A 124 -3.82 -0.23 -16.48
N ARG A 125 -4.24 -1.38 -17.00
CA ARG A 125 -5.06 -1.49 -18.24
C ARG A 125 -6.24 -2.42 -17.99
N SER A 126 -7.28 -2.30 -18.85
CA SER A 126 -8.53 -3.06 -18.77
C SER A 126 -8.41 -4.53 -19.17
N SER A 127 -7.37 -4.93 -19.90
CA SER A 127 -7.14 -6.34 -20.21
C SER A 127 -6.54 -7.03 -19.00
N PHE A 128 -7.38 -7.77 -18.32
CA PHE A 128 -6.99 -8.66 -17.26
C PHE A 128 -6.43 -9.97 -17.86
N GLU A 129 -5.29 -9.91 -18.48
CA GLU A 129 -4.43 -11.08 -18.45
C GLU A 129 -4.08 -11.28 -16.98
N ARG A 130 -4.35 -12.49 -16.45
CA ARG A 130 -3.89 -12.87 -15.11
C ARG A 130 -2.50 -12.30 -14.95
N VAL A 131 -2.37 -11.28 -14.11
CA VAL A 131 -1.08 -10.71 -13.81
C VAL A 131 -0.33 -11.86 -13.15
N SER A 132 0.37 -12.61 -13.97
CA SER A 132 1.54 -13.35 -13.54
C SER A 132 2.44 -12.25 -13.01
N ILE A 133 2.14 -11.86 -11.76
CA ILE A 133 2.99 -11.00 -10.97
C ILE A 133 4.29 -11.75 -11.05
N GLY A 134 5.33 -11.15 -11.61
CA GLY A 134 6.57 -11.82 -11.98
C GLY A 134 7.30 -12.45 -10.79
N LEU A 135 6.61 -13.36 -10.11
CA LEU A 135 7.02 -14.05 -8.89
C LEU A 135 8.15 -15.04 -9.15
N GLU A 136 8.36 -15.39 -10.42
CA GLU A 136 9.50 -16.16 -10.90
C GLU A 136 10.78 -15.33 -11.06
N ARG A 137 10.68 -13.98 -10.90
CA ARG A 137 11.85 -13.09 -10.98
C ARG A 137 12.64 -13.16 -9.67
N GLY A 138 13.96 -13.11 -9.79
CA GLY A 138 14.89 -13.17 -8.65
C GLY A 138 14.76 -11.97 -7.69
N PHE A 139 15.48 -12.06 -6.59
CA PHE A 139 15.57 -11.03 -5.55
C PHE A 139 16.99 -10.43 -5.53
N GLU A 140 17.36 -9.75 -6.62
CA GLU A 140 18.71 -9.22 -6.87
C GLU A 140 18.67 -7.71 -7.14
N ALA A 141 17.61 -7.03 -6.63
CA ALA A 141 17.46 -5.60 -6.77
C ALA A 141 18.47 -4.83 -5.89
N PRO A 142 18.90 -3.65 -6.33
CA PRO A 142 19.80 -2.79 -5.55
C PRO A 142 19.07 -2.19 -4.32
N PRO A 143 19.83 -1.69 -3.31
CA PRO A 143 19.25 -1.14 -2.09
C PRO A 143 18.27 0.02 -2.30
N ASP A 144 18.43 0.81 -3.35
CA ASP A 144 17.62 1.97 -3.72
C ASP A 144 16.41 1.63 -4.61
N THR A 145 16.09 0.35 -4.79
CA THR A 145 15.04 -0.11 -5.72
C THR A 145 13.67 0.52 -5.45
N LEU A 146 13.30 0.79 -4.20
CA LEU A 146 12.04 1.43 -3.86
C LEU A 146 11.99 2.89 -4.31
N ALA A 147 13.07 3.64 -4.06
CA ALA A 147 13.21 5.02 -4.51
C ALA A 147 13.16 5.13 -6.03
N ARG A 148 13.90 4.27 -6.72
CA ARG A 148 13.88 4.17 -8.19
C ARG A 148 12.51 3.78 -8.72
N GLY A 149 11.82 2.85 -8.05
CA GLY A 149 10.47 2.44 -8.39
C GLY A 149 9.47 3.57 -8.25
N LEU A 150 9.49 4.31 -7.13
CA LEU A 150 8.64 5.48 -6.94
C LEU A 150 8.94 6.56 -8.00
N GLY A 151 10.21 6.86 -8.27
CA GLY A 151 10.64 7.79 -9.31
C GLY A 151 10.12 7.38 -10.69
N HIS A 152 10.27 6.10 -11.06
CA HIS A 152 9.73 5.57 -12.31
C HIS A 152 8.22 5.78 -12.42
N LEU A 153 7.45 5.46 -11.37
CA LEU A 153 6.00 5.66 -11.35
C LEU A 153 5.63 7.13 -11.50
N VAL A 154 6.38 8.06 -10.88
CA VAL A 154 6.16 9.50 -10.99
C VAL A 154 6.26 9.99 -12.44
N GLU A 155 7.11 9.40 -13.27
CA GLU A 155 7.24 9.70 -14.68
C GLU A 155 6.03 9.23 -15.50
N GLN A 156 5.27 8.24 -15.03
CA GLN A 156 4.12 7.64 -15.74
C GLN A 156 2.83 8.47 -15.60
N ARG A 157 2.91 9.78 -15.86
CA ARG A 157 1.81 10.75 -15.62
C ARG A 157 0.49 10.39 -16.32
N ARG A 158 0.56 9.80 -17.53
CA ARG A 158 -0.63 9.48 -18.33
C ARG A 158 -1.36 8.24 -17.80
N ASP A 159 -0.61 7.27 -17.33
CA ASP A 159 -1.15 5.99 -16.85
C ASP A 159 -1.61 6.07 -15.39
N LEU A 160 -1.03 6.98 -14.60
CA LEU A 160 -1.23 7.12 -13.15
C LEU A 160 -1.77 8.51 -12.77
N PRO A 161 -3.08 8.78 -12.95
CA PRO A 161 -3.71 10.03 -12.52
C PRO A 161 -3.77 10.13 -10.98
N ALA A 162 -4.13 11.30 -10.48
CA ALA A 162 -4.44 11.50 -9.06
C ALA A 162 -5.52 10.51 -8.60
N GLY A 163 -5.42 10.03 -7.36
CA GLY A 163 -6.32 9.02 -6.80
C GLY A 163 -5.96 7.57 -7.17
N THR A 164 -4.85 7.34 -7.92
CA THR A 164 -4.32 5.99 -8.12
C THR A 164 -3.84 5.42 -6.80
N PHE A 165 -4.20 4.16 -6.49
CA PHE A 165 -3.66 3.42 -5.35
C PHE A 165 -2.30 2.83 -5.70
N VAL A 166 -1.29 3.07 -4.85
CA VAL A 166 0.05 2.51 -5.01
C VAL A 166 0.40 1.70 -3.77
N PHE A 167 0.33 0.38 -3.86
CA PHE A 167 0.76 -0.53 -2.79
C PHE A 167 2.26 -0.80 -2.94
N VAL A 168 3.03 -0.44 -1.91
CA VAL A 168 4.49 -0.64 -1.88
C VAL A 168 4.80 -1.80 -0.95
N LEU A 169 5.14 -2.96 -1.51
CA LEU A 169 5.41 -4.20 -0.79
C LEU A 169 6.90 -4.32 -0.49
N SER A 170 7.28 -4.22 0.79
CA SER A 170 8.67 -4.27 1.23
C SER A 170 8.80 -4.63 2.71
N ASP A 171 10.00 -5.05 3.13
CA ASP A 171 10.36 -5.09 4.55
C ASP A 171 10.75 -3.72 5.12
N PHE A 172 11.01 -2.74 4.26
CA PHE A 172 11.47 -1.39 4.60
C PHE A 172 12.71 -1.38 5.49
N LEU A 173 13.57 -2.39 5.40
CA LEU A 173 14.89 -2.36 6.05
C LEU A 173 15.83 -1.32 5.41
N ALA A 174 15.61 -1.01 4.14
CA ALA A 174 16.10 0.19 3.48
C ALA A 174 14.88 0.92 2.90
N GLU A 175 14.47 1.99 3.55
CA GLU A 175 13.30 2.79 3.16
C GLU A 175 13.71 3.93 2.21
N PRO A 176 12.81 4.40 1.33
CA PRO A 176 13.01 5.63 0.61
C PRO A 176 13.18 6.81 1.56
N SER A 177 13.95 7.80 1.15
CA SER A 177 14.10 9.05 1.90
C SER A 177 12.76 9.80 2.02
N ARG A 178 12.70 10.73 2.97
CA ARG A 178 11.52 11.59 3.12
C ARG A 178 11.17 12.35 1.84
N ASP A 179 12.18 12.84 1.13
CA ASP A 179 11.99 13.63 -0.09
C ASP A 179 11.44 12.79 -1.25
N GLU A 180 11.86 11.53 -1.37
CA GLU A 180 11.34 10.58 -2.36
C GLU A 180 9.88 10.25 -2.10
N TRP A 181 9.48 10.06 -0.83
CA TRP A 181 8.08 9.92 -0.45
C TRP A 181 7.26 11.16 -0.79
N LEU A 182 7.74 12.36 -0.43
CA LEU A 182 7.06 13.62 -0.68
C LEU A 182 6.86 13.84 -2.18
N HIS A 183 7.87 13.56 -3.01
CA HIS A 183 7.77 13.67 -4.45
C HIS A 183 6.71 12.72 -5.05
N ALA A 184 6.57 11.51 -4.51
CA ALA A 184 5.50 10.60 -4.92
C ALA A 184 4.11 11.10 -4.44
N LEU A 185 4.01 11.66 -3.23
CA LEU A 185 2.77 12.22 -2.66
C LEU A 185 2.27 13.46 -3.42
N GLU A 186 3.15 14.26 -4.04
CA GLU A 186 2.78 15.37 -4.92
C GLU A 186 1.87 14.92 -6.08
N ARG A 187 1.92 13.64 -6.45
CA ARG A 187 1.07 13.04 -7.47
C ARG A 187 -0.38 12.84 -7.02
N ARG A 188 -0.67 13.10 -5.74
CA ARG A 188 -1.97 12.86 -5.10
C ARG A 188 -2.43 11.41 -5.25
N TRP A 189 -1.50 10.47 -5.14
CA TRP A 189 -1.79 9.05 -5.07
C TRP A 189 -2.14 8.65 -3.65
N GLU A 190 -2.90 7.56 -3.54
CA GLU A 190 -3.15 6.86 -2.29
C GLU A 190 -2.06 5.81 -2.09
N ILE A 191 -0.94 6.22 -1.48
CA ILE A 191 0.18 5.30 -1.28
C ILE A 191 -0.03 4.50 0.00
N VAL A 192 0.08 3.18 -0.11
CA VAL A 192 -0.11 2.23 0.99
C VAL A 192 1.16 1.39 1.15
N PRO A 193 2.02 1.72 2.13
CA PRO A 193 3.15 0.87 2.48
C PRO A 193 2.64 -0.45 3.07
N VAL A 194 3.12 -1.58 2.55
CA VAL A 194 2.86 -2.91 3.09
C VAL A 194 4.16 -3.44 3.66
N VAL A 195 4.28 -3.35 4.99
CA VAL A 195 5.48 -3.73 5.75
C VAL A 195 5.47 -5.23 5.99
N ILE A 196 6.34 -5.97 5.29
CA ILE A 196 6.44 -7.42 5.34
C ILE A 196 7.68 -7.78 6.16
N GLN A 197 7.51 -8.04 7.46
CA GLN A 197 8.61 -8.33 8.38
C GLN A 197 8.30 -9.54 9.25
N ASP A 198 9.31 -10.41 9.42
CA ASP A 198 9.20 -11.55 10.33
C ASP A 198 8.96 -11.08 11.77
N PRO A 199 7.88 -11.54 12.43
CA PRO A 199 7.53 -11.08 13.76
C PRO A 199 8.57 -11.45 14.84
N ILE A 200 9.35 -12.51 14.60
CA ILE A 200 10.32 -13.00 15.56
C ILE A 200 11.71 -12.46 15.31
N TRP A 201 12.15 -12.42 14.04
CA TRP A 201 13.53 -12.06 13.68
C TRP A 201 13.72 -10.60 13.29
N GLU A 202 12.67 -9.93 12.82
CA GLU A 202 12.76 -8.56 12.30
C GLU A 202 11.96 -7.55 13.13
N GLN A 203 10.74 -7.91 13.56
CA GLN A 203 9.94 -7.04 14.42
C GLN A 203 10.40 -7.09 15.88
N SER A 204 10.97 -8.23 16.29
CA SER A 204 11.53 -8.48 17.62
C SER A 204 12.88 -9.21 17.47
N PHE A 205 13.26 -10.03 18.46
CA PHE A 205 14.38 -10.96 18.36
C PHE A 205 14.16 -12.15 19.31
N PRO A 206 14.40 -13.41 18.87
CA PRO A 206 14.10 -14.57 19.70
C PRO A 206 15.08 -14.70 20.87
N ALA A 207 14.68 -15.47 21.89
CA ALA A 207 15.50 -15.75 23.07
C ALA A 207 16.54 -16.84 22.77
N VAL A 208 17.56 -16.49 22.02
CA VAL A 208 18.65 -17.39 21.57
C VAL A 208 19.97 -17.13 22.30
N GLY A 209 19.90 -16.56 23.51
CA GLY A 209 21.09 -16.31 24.34
C GLY A 209 21.80 -17.62 24.71
N GLY A 210 23.12 -17.61 24.62
CA GLY A 210 23.97 -18.76 24.95
C GLY A 210 24.06 -19.87 23.89
N ILE A 211 23.23 -19.86 22.85
CA ILE A 211 23.26 -20.82 21.75
C ILE A 211 23.96 -20.26 20.51
N VAL A 212 24.47 -21.16 19.66
CA VAL A 212 25.06 -20.78 18.36
C VAL A 212 23.98 -20.88 17.30
N VAL A 213 23.74 -19.76 16.58
CA VAL A 213 22.74 -19.68 15.54
C VAL A 213 23.42 -19.40 14.19
N PRO A 214 23.09 -20.15 13.14
CA PRO A 214 23.57 -19.84 11.79
C PRO A 214 22.79 -18.63 11.23
N PHE A 215 23.52 -17.61 10.78
CA PHE A 215 23.00 -16.47 10.05
C PHE A 215 23.47 -16.49 8.62
N ALA A 216 22.54 -16.48 7.68
CA ALA A 216 22.82 -16.31 6.28
C ALA A 216 22.73 -14.84 5.89
N ASP A 217 23.74 -14.32 5.23
CA ASP A 217 23.68 -13.03 4.58
C ASP A 217 22.95 -13.20 3.24
N PRO A 218 21.80 -12.53 3.04
CA PRO A 218 21.01 -12.71 1.82
C PRO A 218 21.69 -12.17 0.55
N GLU A 219 22.65 -11.24 0.68
CA GLU A 219 23.35 -10.67 -0.47
C GLU A 219 24.48 -11.59 -0.96
N SER A 220 25.29 -12.11 -0.03
CA SER A 220 26.44 -12.95 -0.37
C SER A 220 26.18 -14.44 -0.26
N GLY A 221 25.07 -14.86 0.33
CA GLY A 221 24.77 -16.27 0.66
C GLY A 221 25.70 -16.85 1.74
N ARG A 222 26.56 -16.04 2.35
CA ARG A 222 27.55 -16.50 3.35
C ARG A 222 26.86 -16.81 4.67
N VAL A 223 27.07 -18.00 5.19
CA VAL A 223 26.58 -18.40 6.50
C VAL A 223 27.66 -18.16 7.55
N SER A 224 27.30 -17.44 8.62
CA SER A 224 28.14 -17.18 9.77
C SER A 224 27.49 -17.77 11.02
N LEU A 225 28.27 -18.50 11.82
CA LEU A 225 27.82 -19.02 13.11
C LEU A 225 28.04 -17.94 14.18
N VAL A 226 26.95 -17.47 14.78
CA VAL A 226 26.99 -16.40 15.77
C VAL A 226 26.44 -16.89 17.09
N ARG A 227 27.16 -16.62 18.17
CA ARG A 227 26.72 -16.89 19.54
C ARG A 227 26.42 -15.57 20.22
N PHE A 228 25.19 -15.39 20.64
CA PHE A 228 24.75 -14.20 21.36
C PHE A 228 24.80 -14.42 22.87
N SER A 229 25.23 -13.41 23.61
CA SER A 229 24.97 -13.30 25.03
C SER A 229 23.50 -12.88 25.28
N GLU A 230 23.01 -13.04 26.49
CA GLU A 230 21.68 -12.58 26.89
C GLU A 230 21.51 -11.06 26.70
N GLU A 231 22.57 -10.29 26.99
CA GLU A 231 22.58 -8.84 26.81
C GLU A 231 22.48 -8.44 25.33
N GLU A 232 23.20 -9.11 24.45
CA GLU A 232 23.13 -8.86 22.99
C GLU A 232 21.75 -9.23 22.43
N VAL A 233 21.14 -10.32 22.88
CA VAL A 233 19.77 -10.70 22.52
C VAL A 233 18.79 -9.60 22.92
N LYS A 234 18.88 -9.12 24.17
CA LYS A 234 18.03 -8.05 24.67
C LYS A 234 18.22 -6.76 23.88
N ALA A 235 19.48 -6.35 23.68
CA ALA A 235 19.80 -5.13 22.91
C ALA A 235 19.29 -5.20 21.46
N ARG A 236 19.41 -6.36 20.81
CA ARG A 236 18.93 -6.58 19.44
C ARG A 236 17.41 -6.56 19.36
N ARG A 237 16.72 -7.16 20.32
CA ARG A 237 15.26 -7.09 20.43
C ARG A 237 14.79 -5.65 20.56
N GLU A 238 15.34 -4.91 21.51
CA GLU A 238 15.00 -3.49 21.69
C GLU A 238 15.28 -2.66 20.45
N ALA A 239 16.38 -2.93 19.76
CA ALA A 239 16.73 -2.25 18.50
C ALA A 239 15.71 -2.54 17.38
N ASN A 240 15.31 -3.80 17.19
CA ASN A 240 14.32 -4.18 16.17
C ASN A 240 12.96 -3.56 16.47
N GLU A 241 12.47 -3.68 17.70
CA GLU A 241 11.19 -3.10 18.12
C GLU A 241 11.19 -1.56 17.99
N ARG A 242 12.29 -0.91 18.33
CA ARG A 242 12.45 0.54 18.14
C ARG A 242 12.43 0.89 16.65
N ARG A 243 13.19 0.20 15.81
CA ARG A 243 13.23 0.40 14.36
C ARG A 243 11.84 0.32 13.74
N LEU A 244 11.04 -0.70 14.08
CA LEU A 244 9.69 -0.85 13.56
C LEU A 244 8.78 0.30 14.02
N ARG A 245 8.83 0.67 15.32
CA ARG A 245 8.05 1.80 15.83
C ARG A 245 8.40 3.11 15.13
N GLU A 246 9.70 3.37 14.91
CA GLU A 246 10.18 4.57 14.22
C GLU A 246 9.77 4.58 12.75
N LEU A 247 9.86 3.44 12.04
CA LEU A 247 9.36 3.29 10.67
C LEU A 247 7.87 3.65 10.59
N LEU A 248 7.04 3.01 11.41
CA LEU A 248 5.60 3.26 11.42
C LEU A 248 5.26 4.72 11.79
N PHE A 249 6.02 5.31 12.70
CA PHE A 249 5.87 6.73 13.07
C PHE A 249 6.21 7.64 11.87
N ARG A 250 7.34 7.42 11.18
CA ARG A 250 7.74 8.20 10.00
C ARG A 250 6.72 8.11 8.87
N LEU A 251 6.22 6.90 8.57
CA LEU A 251 5.20 6.71 7.55
C LEU A 251 3.91 7.46 7.90
N ARG A 252 3.42 7.36 9.14
CA ARG A 252 2.22 8.08 9.58
C ARG A 252 2.42 9.60 9.60
N ALA A 253 3.62 10.09 9.90
CA ALA A 253 3.94 11.52 9.82
C ALA A 253 3.88 12.08 8.38
N LEU A 254 3.88 11.22 7.37
CA LEU A 254 3.66 11.54 5.96
C LEU A 254 2.21 11.26 5.50
N ASP A 255 1.28 11.05 6.44
CA ASP A 255 -0.11 10.65 6.17
C ASP A 255 -0.23 9.31 5.39
N LEU A 256 0.77 8.45 5.56
CA LEU A 256 0.76 7.10 5.01
C LEU A 256 0.27 6.12 6.08
N ASP A 257 -0.79 5.37 5.76
CA ASP A 257 -1.33 4.34 6.65
C ASP A 257 -0.76 2.96 6.27
N PRO A 258 0.29 2.46 6.97
CA PRO A 258 0.91 1.20 6.61
C PRO A 258 0.07 -0.01 7.03
N VAL A 259 0.08 -1.05 6.17
CA VAL A 259 -0.35 -2.41 6.52
C VAL A 259 0.87 -3.18 7.03
N VAL A 260 0.79 -3.81 8.21
CA VAL A 260 1.88 -4.63 8.73
C VAL A 260 1.53 -6.11 8.61
N LEU A 261 2.41 -6.85 7.94
CA LEU A 261 2.27 -8.29 7.71
C LEU A 261 3.40 -9.05 8.42
N GLY A 262 3.02 -9.93 9.33
CA GLY A 262 3.91 -10.87 10.02
C GLY A 262 3.64 -12.34 9.64
N SER A 263 2.83 -12.59 8.61
CA SER A 263 2.48 -13.94 8.16
C SER A 263 2.22 -13.95 6.65
N HIS A 264 2.49 -15.09 6.03
CA HIS A 264 2.13 -15.36 4.62
C HIS A 264 0.82 -16.14 4.47
N GLU A 265 0.20 -16.52 5.59
CA GLU A 265 -1.06 -17.25 5.59
C GLU A 265 -2.18 -16.40 4.97
N PRO A 266 -2.93 -16.91 3.96
CA PRO A 266 -3.92 -16.12 3.23
C PRO A 266 -4.95 -15.43 4.11
N ARG A 267 -5.40 -16.13 5.17
CA ARG A 267 -6.38 -15.56 6.13
C ARG A 267 -5.80 -14.39 6.93
N GLN A 268 -4.53 -14.51 7.36
CA GLN A 268 -3.87 -13.45 8.13
C GLN A 268 -3.60 -12.22 7.24
N VAL A 269 -3.18 -12.42 6.00
CA VAL A 269 -3.03 -11.34 5.03
C VAL A 269 -4.35 -10.60 4.84
N VAL A 270 -5.45 -11.31 4.58
CA VAL A 270 -6.79 -10.71 4.42
C VAL A 270 -7.20 -9.94 5.70
N LEU A 271 -7.01 -10.52 6.89
CA LEU A 271 -7.35 -9.87 8.17
C LEU A 271 -6.56 -8.58 8.38
N SER A 272 -5.26 -8.55 8.04
CA SER A 272 -4.44 -7.34 8.14
C SER A 272 -4.98 -6.21 7.25
N PHE A 273 -5.40 -6.53 6.03
CA PHE A 273 -6.01 -5.55 5.13
C PHE A 273 -7.39 -5.10 5.59
N LEU A 274 -8.22 -6.00 6.13
CA LEU A 274 -9.52 -5.62 6.70
C LEU A 274 -9.35 -4.68 7.89
N THR A 275 -8.44 -4.99 8.80
CA THR A 275 -8.12 -4.12 9.95
C THR A 275 -7.63 -2.74 9.49
N TRP A 276 -6.76 -2.70 8.49
CA TRP A 276 -6.30 -1.45 7.89
C TRP A 276 -7.46 -0.65 7.27
N ALA A 277 -8.34 -1.31 6.51
CA ALA A 277 -9.48 -0.65 5.88
C ALA A 277 -10.46 -0.07 6.92
N ASP A 278 -10.75 -0.82 7.98
CA ASP A 278 -11.62 -0.37 9.08
C ASP A 278 -11.03 0.84 9.80
N GLN A 279 -9.72 0.80 10.13
CA GLN A 279 -9.04 1.95 10.76
C GLN A 279 -9.14 3.20 9.91
N ARG A 280 -8.94 3.06 8.61
CA ARG A 280 -9.01 4.16 7.65
C ARG A 280 -10.42 4.78 7.55
N LEU A 281 -11.47 3.95 7.56
CA LEU A 281 -12.86 4.44 7.58
C LEU A 281 -13.15 5.24 8.85
N PHE A 282 -12.66 4.79 10.02
CA PHE A 282 -12.83 5.51 11.28
C PHE A 282 -12.08 6.84 11.33
N THR A 283 -10.89 6.91 10.73
CA THR A 283 -10.06 8.12 10.72
C THR A 283 -10.61 9.18 9.77
N ARG A 284 -11.06 8.80 8.57
CA ARG A 284 -11.60 9.72 7.55
C ARG A 284 -13.07 10.08 7.77
N GLY A 285 -13.84 9.28 8.49
CA GLY A 285 -15.24 9.60 8.85
C GLY A 285 -15.38 10.63 9.97
N ARG A 286 -14.27 11.13 10.53
CA ARG A 286 -14.23 12.18 11.57
C ARG A 286 -13.68 13.51 11.08
N ALA A 287 -13.26 13.60 9.83
CA ALA A 287 -12.86 14.84 9.15
C ALA A 287 -13.99 15.24 8.19
#